data_7dfbfc648e4de4cc06518bb8f8e70e56
#
_entry.id   7dfbfc648e4de4cc06518bb8f8e70e56
#
_cell.length_a   1.000
_cell.length_b   1.000
_cell.length_c   1.000
_cell.angle_alpha   90.00
_cell.angle_beta   90.00
_cell.angle_gamma   90.00
#
_symmetry.space_group_name_H-M   'P 1'
#
loop_
_entity.id
_entity.type
_entity.pdbx_description
1 polymer ?
#
loop_
_entity_poly.entity_id
_entity_poly.type
_entity_poly.pdbx_seq_one_letter_code
_entity_poly.pdbx_strand_id
1 'polypeptide(L)'
;MSFGDPNNPYGQQPQQPPQGQPGYGYPQQAPQGVPPQQGYGYPQQGGQQPGQPYGAYPQQPGQPYGGMQQPGQPYGGMPPFAHWGLRFLGYLLDMVIILGPMYALIGIGAAMGPESAGASILSIIGFLYFIGMLVFQLYKEGTTGQSIGKRAMGISLLREADGRPLGFGMAFVRKLAHFLDSLACYIGWLWPLWDDKKQTFADKVCSSVVVKIK
;
A
#
# COMPACT_ATOMS: atom_id res chain seq x y z
N MET A 1 -41.04 -13.30 -65.14
CA MET A 1 -41.78 -13.29 -63.87
C MET A 1 -41.33 -14.53 -63.10
N SER A 2 -40.52 -14.36 -62.09
CA SER A 2 -40.25 -15.43 -61.16
C SER A 2 -39.89 -14.76 -59.83
N PHE A 3 -40.63 -15.06 -58.82
CA PHE A 3 -40.56 -14.52 -57.46
C PHE A 3 -39.44 -15.18 -56.65
N GLY A 4 -38.64 -14.40 -56.01
CA GLY A 4 -37.64 -14.88 -55.05
C GLY A 4 -38.23 -15.27 -53.72
N ASP A 5 -37.65 -16.30 -53.12
CA ASP A 5 -38.05 -16.92 -51.87
C ASP A 5 -37.46 -16.17 -50.67
N PRO A 6 -38.22 -15.72 -49.66
CA PRO A 6 -37.75 -14.92 -48.57
C PRO A 6 -37.53 -15.69 -47.27
N ASN A 7 -36.84 -16.89 -47.26
CA ASN A 7 -36.55 -17.60 -46.03
C ASN A 7 -35.29 -18.44 -46.13
N ASN A 8 -34.11 -17.79 -45.93
CA ASN A 8 -32.93 -18.56 -45.57
C ASN A 8 -32.01 -17.76 -44.60
N PRO A 9 -32.08 -17.97 -43.27
CA PRO A 9 -31.27 -17.28 -42.29
C PRO A 9 -29.95 -17.97 -41.92
N TYR A 10 -29.48 -18.96 -42.66
CA TYR A 10 -28.21 -19.65 -42.36
C TYR A 10 -27.29 -19.67 -43.56
N GLY A 11 -26.32 -18.74 -43.60
CA GLY A 11 -25.30 -18.71 -44.63
C GLY A 11 -24.24 -17.64 -44.47
N GLN A 12 -23.51 -17.63 -43.38
CA GLN A 12 -22.23 -16.91 -43.33
C GLN A 12 -21.11 -17.85 -42.90
N GLN A 13 -20.33 -18.29 -43.88
CA GLN A 13 -19.06 -18.96 -43.69
C GLN A 13 -17.99 -17.92 -43.29
N PRO A 14 -17.05 -18.22 -42.39
CA PRO A 14 -15.95 -17.32 -42.08
C PRO A 14 -14.97 -17.28 -43.26
N GLN A 15 -14.68 -16.08 -43.73
CA GLN A 15 -13.67 -15.82 -44.73
C GLN A 15 -12.25 -15.95 -44.08
N GLN A 16 -11.42 -16.79 -44.71
CA GLN A 16 -9.99 -16.87 -44.44
C GLN A 16 -9.26 -15.62 -44.89
N PRO A 17 -8.23 -15.13 -44.15
CA PRO A 17 -7.42 -14.01 -44.59
C PRO A 17 -6.51 -14.40 -45.75
N PRO A 18 -6.28 -13.50 -46.74
CA PRO A 18 -5.41 -13.79 -47.89
C PRO A 18 -3.94 -13.83 -47.50
N GLN A 19 -3.24 -14.86 -48.00
CA GLN A 19 -1.79 -14.98 -47.98
C GLN A 19 -1.16 -13.88 -48.87
N GLY A 20 -0.34 -12.99 -48.27
CA GLY A 20 0.41 -11.96 -48.97
C GLY A 20 1.68 -12.51 -49.64
N GLN A 21 1.84 -12.20 -50.92
CA GLN A 21 3.05 -12.45 -51.70
C GLN A 21 4.20 -11.55 -51.28
N PRO A 22 5.50 -11.97 -51.48
CA PRO A 22 6.67 -11.14 -51.16
C PRO A 22 6.88 -10.08 -52.26
N GLY A 23 6.78 -8.81 -51.83
CA GLY A 23 7.10 -7.65 -52.68
C GLY A 23 8.54 -7.22 -52.51
N TYR A 24 9.29 -7.14 -53.63
CA TYR A 24 10.58 -6.51 -53.74
C TYR A 24 10.45 -4.99 -53.54
N GLY A 25 11.10 -4.41 -52.51
CA GLY A 25 11.15 -2.97 -52.29
C GLY A 25 12.54 -2.43 -52.15
N TYR A 26 12.86 -1.38 -52.92
CA TYR A 26 14.13 -0.67 -53.08
C TYR A 26 14.65 -0.03 -51.77
N PRO A 27 15.98 0.20 -51.64
CA PRO A 27 16.56 0.87 -50.48
C PRO A 27 16.34 2.39 -50.59
N GLN A 28 15.72 2.98 -49.55
CA GLN A 28 15.56 4.42 -49.41
C GLN A 28 16.72 4.99 -48.59
N GLN A 29 17.41 5.97 -49.17
CA GLN A 29 18.59 6.66 -48.65
C GLN A 29 18.31 7.34 -47.29
N ALA A 30 19.29 7.23 -46.39
CA ALA A 30 19.34 7.97 -45.12
C ALA A 30 19.81 9.43 -45.35
N PRO A 31 19.24 10.41 -44.59
CA PRO A 31 19.83 11.75 -44.53
C PRO A 31 21.07 11.77 -43.64
N GLN A 32 22.13 12.41 -44.14
CA GLN A 32 23.38 12.67 -43.44
C GLN A 32 23.24 13.74 -42.37
N GLY A 33 23.94 13.53 -41.24
CA GLY A 33 24.61 14.62 -40.55
C GLY A 33 24.11 15.00 -39.19
N VAL A 34 24.68 14.38 -38.12
CA VAL A 34 24.99 15.06 -36.86
C VAL A 34 26.31 14.47 -36.32
N PRO A 35 27.27 15.30 -35.80
CA PRO A 35 28.57 14.83 -35.36
C PRO A 35 28.52 14.09 -34.01
N PRO A 36 29.48 13.18 -33.72
CA PRO A 36 29.47 12.35 -32.51
C PRO A 36 29.91 13.13 -31.28
N GLN A 37 29.04 13.17 -30.26
CA GLN A 37 29.39 13.62 -28.91
C GLN A 37 29.96 12.43 -28.15
N GLN A 38 31.20 12.54 -27.67
CA GLN A 38 31.87 11.57 -26.82
C GLN A 38 31.12 11.42 -25.50
N GLY A 39 30.59 10.24 -25.23
CA GLY A 39 29.99 9.85 -23.94
C GLY A 39 30.68 8.60 -23.40
N TYR A 40 31.14 8.68 -22.19
CA TYR A 40 31.85 7.66 -21.43
C TYR A 40 31.13 6.32 -21.43
N GLY A 41 31.87 5.25 -21.81
CA GLY A 41 31.34 3.90 -21.90
C GLY A 41 31.15 3.22 -20.57
N TYR A 42 30.00 2.57 -20.44
CA TYR A 42 29.82 1.44 -19.52
C TYR A 42 29.72 0.15 -20.35
N PRO A 43 30.31 -0.97 -19.92
CA PRO A 43 30.26 -2.21 -20.67
C PRO A 43 28.85 -2.79 -20.69
N GLN A 44 28.29 -2.91 -21.88
CA GLN A 44 27.02 -3.61 -22.12
C GLN A 44 27.29 -5.10 -22.16
N GLN A 45 26.94 -5.80 -21.10
CA GLN A 45 26.92 -7.26 -21.10
C GLN A 45 25.50 -7.70 -21.49
N GLY A 46 25.41 -8.22 -22.71
CA GLY A 46 24.15 -8.75 -23.25
C GLY A 46 23.72 -10.02 -22.54
N GLY A 47 22.45 -10.06 -22.18
CA GLY A 47 21.75 -11.23 -21.70
C GLY A 47 20.26 -10.93 -21.76
N GLN A 48 19.59 -11.47 -22.78
CA GLN A 48 18.13 -11.47 -22.85
C GLN A 48 17.59 -12.28 -21.68
N GLN A 49 16.90 -11.60 -20.76
CA GLN A 49 16.09 -12.25 -19.73
C GLN A 49 14.63 -11.84 -19.94
N PRO A 50 13.70 -12.82 -20.04
CA PRO A 50 12.29 -12.53 -20.21
C PRO A 50 11.75 -11.84 -18.98
N GLY A 51 10.95 -10.78 -19.19
CA GLY A 51 10.10 -10.04 -18.30
C GLY A 51 10.03 -10.42 -16.82
N GLN A 52 10.72 -9.66 -15.98
CA GLN A 52 10.45 -9.68 -14.55
C GLN A 52 9.24 -8.77 -14.24
N PRO A 53 8.22 -9.26 -13.53
CA PRO A 53 7.12 -8.41 -13.07
C PRO A 53 7.65 -7.39 -12.05
N TYR A 54 7.37 -6.13 -12.26
CA TYR A 54 7.56 -5.03 -11.31
C TYR A 54 6.84 -5.38 -9.99
N GLY A 55 7.58 -5.47 -8.89
CA GLY A 55 6.94 -5.59 -7.58
C GLY A 55 7.59 -6.53 -6.56
N ALA A 56 8.91 -6.73 -6.63
CA ALA A 56 9.60 -7.42 -5.54
C ALA A 56 9.80 -6.46 -4.36
N TYR A 57 9.01 -6.63 -3.29
CA TYR A 57 9.32 -6.07 -1.98
C TYR A 57 10.68 -6.58 -1.49
N PRO A 58 11.47 -5.79 -0.75
CA PRO A 58 12.60 -6.35 -0.03
C PRO A 58 12.06 -7.42 0.92
N GLN A 59 12.24 -8.69 0.56
CA GLN A 59 11.91 -9.80 1.44
C GLN A 59 12.82 -9.71 2.67
N GLN A 60 12.21 -9.61 3.84
CA GLN A 60 12.90 -9.97 5.07
C GLN A 60 13.32 -11.43 4.94
N PRO A 61 14.60 -11.80 5.23
CA PRO A 61 15.04 -13.19 5.11
C PRO A 61 14.18 -14.08 6.03
N GLY A 62 13.41 -14.99 5.46
CA GLY A 62 12.77 -16.06 6.23
C GLY A 62 11.28 -16.32 6.04
N GLN A 63 10.56 -15.73 5.07
CA GLN A 63 9.16 -16.13 4.84
C GLN A 63 8.89 -16.48 3.38
N PRO A 64 8.49 -17.74 3.06
CA PRO A 64 8.05 -18.10 1.71
C PRO A 64 6.65 -17.51 1.47
N TYR A 65 6.55 -16.46 0.67
CA TYR A 65 5.29 -15.98 0.15
C TYR A 65 4.82 -16.85 -1.02
N GLY A 66 4.15 -17.94 -0.70
CA GLY A 66 3.25 -18.65 -1.61
C GLY A 66 1.89 -17.95 -1.59
N GLY A 67 1.73 -16.81 -2.28
CA GLY A 67 0.46 -16.13 -2.39
C GLY A 67 -0.46 -16.83 -3.38
N MET A 68 -1.49 -17.53 -2.91
CA MET A 68 -2.65 -17.85 -3.75
C MET A 68 -3.27 -16.53 -4.21
N GLN A 69 -3.26 -16.28 -5.53
CA GLN A 69 -3.98 -15.17 -6.15
C GLN A 69 -5.47 -15.36 -5.88
N GLN A 70 -6.04 -14.51 -5.04
CA GLN A 70 -7.50 -14.40 -4.92
C GLN A 70 -8.06 -13.70 -6.16
N PRO A 71 -9.09 -14.26 -6.83
CA PRO A 71 -9.75 -13.61 -7.96
C PRO A 71 -10.35 -12.27 -7.51
N GLY A 72 -9.92 -11.17 -8.13
CA GLY A 72 -10.47 -9.84 -7.89
C GLY A 72 -9.49 -8.78 -7.41
N GLN A 73 -8.18 -9.04 -7.33
CA GLN A 73 -7.20 -8.00 -6.99
C GLN A 73 -6.62 -7.36 -8.26
N PRO A 74 -6.89 -6.05 -8.51
CA PRO A 74 -6.43 -5.37 -9.72
C PRO A 74 -4.95 -4.99 -9.73
N TYR A 75 -4.22 -5.24 -8.65
CA TYR A 75 -2.82 -4.85 -8.51
C TYR A 75 -1.93 -6.10 -8.38
N GLY A 76 -1.35 -6.54 -9.50
CA GLY A 76 -0.45 -7.68 -9.53
C GLY A 76 0.69 -7.56 -8.52
N GLY A 77 0.78 -8.50 -7.59
CA GLY A 77 1.88 -8.61 -6.62
C GLY A 77 1.67 -8.00 -5.23
N MET A 78 0.58 -7.27 -4.98
CA MET A 78 0.30 -6.73 -3.64
C MET A 78 -0.39 -7.78 -2.75
N PRO A 79 0.00 -7.92 -1.47
CA PRO A 79 -0.72 -8.78 -0.52
C PRO A 79 -2.19 -8.33 -0.37
N PRO A 80 -3.10 -9.23 0.08
CA PRO A 80 -4.50 -8.89 0.25
C PRO A 80 -4.67 -7.75 1.26
N PHE A 81 -5.66 -6.87 1.00
CA PHE A 81 -5.95 -5.74 1.88
C PHE A 81 -6.43 -6.23 3.26
N ALA A 82 -5.95 -5.53 4.29
CA ALA A 82 -6.30 -5.87 5.67
C ALA A 82 -7.78 -5.56 5.95
N HIS A 83 -8.50 -6.57 6.45
CA HIS A 83 -9.87 -6.42 6.90
C HIS A 83 -9.97 -5.37 8.02
N TRP A 84 -11.09 -4.63 8.05
CA TRP A 84 -11.33 -3.56 9.03
C TRP A 84 -11.07 -4.00 10.48
N GLY A 85 -11.54 -5.19 10.87
CA GLY A 85 -11.35 -5.73 12.22
C GLY A 85 -9.91 -5.88 12.64
N LEU A 86 -9.01 -6.33 11.74
CA LEU A 86 -7.57 -6.43 12.03
C LEU A 86 -6.94 -5.04 12.25
N ARG A 87 -7.37 -4.06 11.47
CA ARG A 87 -6.92 -2.66 11.61
C ARG A 87 -7.39 -2.07 12.94
N PHE A 88 -8.65 -2.32 13.31
CA PHE A 88 -9.22 -1.87 14.58
C PHE A 88 -8.52 -2.52 15.79
N LEU A 89 -8.32 -3.84 15.76
CA LEU A 89 -7.61 -4.54 16.84
C LEU A 89 -6.15 -4.07 16.96
N GLY A 90 -5.46 -3.86 15.83
CA GLY A 90 -4.11 -3.29 15.84
C GLY A 90 -4.07 -1.90 16.45
N TYR A 91 -5.03 -1.03 16.11
CA TYR A 91 -5.17 0.29 16.70
C TYR A 91 -5.49 0.22 18.22
N LEU A 92 -6.41 -0.66 18.61
CA LEU A 92 -6.78 -0.85 20.03
C LEU A 92 -5.57 -1.30 20.86
N LEU A 93 -4.79 -2.25 20.33
CA LEU A 93 -3.57 -2.71 20.99
C LEU A 93 -2.54 -1.57 21.13
N ASP A 94 -2.34 -0.78 20.08
CA ASP A 94 -1.47 0.40 20.14
C ASP A 94 -1.95 1.40 21.22
N MET A 95 -3.27 1.64 21.30
CA MET A 95 -3.84 2.53 22.33
C MET A 95 -3.59 1.99 23.74
N VAL A 96 -3.79 0.70 23.98
CA VAL A 96 -3.52 0.08 25.29
C VAL A 96 -2.05 0.21 25.67
N ILE A 97 -1.14 -0.02 24.73
CA ILE A 97 0.31 0.09 24.97
C ILE A 97 0.73 1.53 25.27
N ILE A 98 0.15 2.51 24.57
CA ILE A 98 0.50 3.92 24.74
C ILE A 98 -0.14 4.51 26.00
N LEU A 99 -1.44 4.28 26.20
CA LEU A 99 -2.21 4.93 27.24
C LEU A 99 -2.17 4.17 28.58
N GLY A 100 -2.07 2.83 28.53
CA GLY A 100 -2.12 2.00 29.74
C GLY A 100 -1.08 2.37 30.79
N PRO A 101 0.22 2.39 30.46
CA PRO A 101 1.25 2.78 31.43
C PRO A 101 1.13 4.24 31.88
N MET A 102 0.75 5.14 30.98
CA MET A 102 0.51 6.55 31.33
C MET A 102 -0.58 6.67 32.41
N TYR A 103 -1.75 6.07 32.18
CA TYR A 103 -2.85 6.13 33.13
C TYR A 103 -2.58 5.36 34.43
N ALA A 104 -1.80 4.27 34.36
CA ALA A 104 -1.34 3.56 35.55
C ALA A 104 -0.48 4.46 36.45
N LEU A 105 0.48 5.19 35.88
CA LEU A 105 1.34 6.13 36.63
C LEU A 105 0.54 7.29 37.21
N ILE A 106 -0.41 7.86 36.44
CA ILE A 106 -1.30 8.92 36.92
C ILE A 106 -2.18 8.42 38.06
N GLY A 107 -2.75 7.20 37.93
CA GLY A 107 -3.58 6.58 38.97
C GLY A 107 -2.83 6.30 40.26
N ILE A 108 -1.57 5.80 40.19
CA ILE A 108 -0.71 5.63 41.36
C ILE A 108 -0.43 6.98 42.02
N GLY A 109 -0.11 8.01 41.21
CA GLY A 109 0.12 9.35 41.70
C GLY A 109 -1.11 9.92 42.44
N ALA A 110 -2.31 9.74 41.87
CA ALA A 110 -3.55 10.18 42.48
C ALA A 110 -3.81 9.52 43.83
N ALA A 111 -3.46 8.24 44.00
CA ALA A 111 -3.58 7.51 45.27
C ALA A 111 -2.61 8.03 46.34
N MET A 112 -1.50 8.70 45.97
CA MET A 112 -0.57 9.32 46.90
C MET A 112 -1.04 10.69 47.43
N GLY A 113 -2.17 11.18 46.88
CA GLY A 113 -2.71 12.50 47.11
C GLY A 113 -2.38 13.47 45.98
N PRO A 114 -3.38 14.17 45.42
CA PRO A 114 -3.19 14.98 44.19
C PRO A 114 -2.20 16.13 44.37
N GLU A 115 -2.01 16.65 45.57
CA GLU A 115 -1.09 17.73 45.91
C GLU A 115 0.33 17.24 46.24
N SER A 116 0.57 15.90 46.21
CA SER A 116 1.89 15.37 46.55
C SER A 116 2.92 15.61 45.41
N ALA A 117 4.15 15.89 45.77
CA ALA A 117 5.24 15.97 44.80
C ALA A 117 5.40 14.64 44.01
N GLY A 118 5.11 13.50 44.66
CA GLY A 118 5.13 12.20 44.00
C GLY A 118 4.09 12.06 42.90
N ALA A 119 2.87 12.59 43.09
CA ALA A 119 1.83 12.59 42.06
C ALA A 119 2.26 13.40 40.83
N SER A 120 2.84 14.59 41.04
CA SER A 120 3.34 15.43 39.98
C SER A 120 4.47 14.77 39.19
N ILE A 121 5.44 14.17 39.88
CA ILE A 121 6.56 13.44 39.25
C ILE A 121 6.04 12.27 38.40
N LEU A 122 5.15 11.41 38.92
CA LEU A 122 4.59 10.28 38.20
C LEU A 122 3.77 10.73 36.99
N SER A 123 3.03 11.83 37.09
CA SER A 123 2.28 12.40 35.96
C SER A 123 3.23 12.89 34.84
N ILE A 124 4.33 13.55 35.18
CA ILE A 124 5.35 13.98 34.22
C ILE A 124 5.99 12.77 33.54
N ILE A 125 6.38 11.74 34.31
CA ILE A 125 6.96 10.52 33.75
C ILE A 125 5.95 9.84 32.80
N GLY A 126 4.67 9.73 33.19
CA GLY A 126 3.62 9.17 32.36
C GLY A 126 3.42 9.94 31.04
N PHE A 127 3.45 11.27 31.12
CA PHE A 127 3.36 12.12 29.95
C PHE A 127 4.58 11.99 29.00
N LEU A 128 5.79 11.96 29.56
CA LEU A 128 7.02 11.75 28.77
C LEU A 128 7.02 10.37 28.10
N TYR A 129 6.57 9.33 28.80
CA TYR A 129 6.35 7.99 28.22
C TYR A 129 5.37 8.06 27.05
N PHE A 130 4.23 8.72 27.23
CA PHE A 130 3.20 8.87 26.19
C PHE A 130 3.78 9.52 24.92
N ILE A 131 4.45 10.65 25.05
CA ILE A 131 5.09 11.36 23.93
C ILE A 131 6.16 10.47 23.27
N GLY A 132 7.03 9.84 24.06
CA GLY A 132 8.07 8.94 23.56
C GLY A 132 7.48 7.78 22.76
N MET A 133 6.41 7.17 23.27
CA MET A 133 5.74 6.06 22.57
C MET A 133 5.00 6.51 21.31
N LEU A 134 4.39 7.68 21.28
CA LEU A 134 3.78 8.23 20.07
C LEU A 134 4.84 8.40 18.97
N VAL A 135 5.96 9.02 19.29
CA VAL A 135 7.06 9.23 18.33
C VAL A 135 7.67 7.90 17.88
N PHE A 136 7.91 7.00 18.83
CA PHE A 136 8.45 5.66 18.52
C PHE A 136 7.53 4.86 17.59
N GLN A 137 6.24 4.80 17.90
CA GLN A 137 5.25 4.10 17.07
C GLN A 137 5.16 4.71 15.68
N LEU A 138 5.15 6.05 15.58
CA LEU A 138 5.14 6.77 14.32
C LEU A 138 6.40 6.48 13.48
N TYR A 139 7.57 6.50 14.12
CA TYR A 139 8.83 6.15 13.46
C TYR A 139 8.81 4.72 12.92
N LYS A 140 8.37 3.76 13.75
CA LYS A 140 8.25 2.35 13.34
C LYS A 140 7.27 2.20 12.18
N GLU A 141 6.10 2.83 12.25
CA GLU A 141 5.09 2.78 11.19
C GLU A 141 5.62 3.39 9.89
N GLY A 142 6.31 4.53 9.96
CA GLY A 142 6.90 5.19 8.80
C GLY A 142 8.02 4.40 8.14
N THR A 143 8.88 3.76 8.92
CA THR A 143 10.08 3.07 8.41
C THR A 143 9.85 1.60 8.05
N THR A 144 8.98 0.90 8.79
CA THR A 144 8.71 -0.53 8.60
C THR A 144 7.29 -0.84 8.11
N GLY A 145 6.43 0.17 8.00
CA GLY A 145 5.00 -0.02 7.73
C GLY A 145 4.22 -0.55 8.94
N GLN A 146 4.85 -0.76 10.09
CA GLN A 146 4.23 -1.46 11.22
C GLN A 146 4.42 -0.73 12.55
N SER A 147 3.33 -0.37 13.22
CA SER A 147 3.31 -0.16 14.67
C SER A 147 3.39 -1.50 15.41
N ILE A 148 3.48 -1.46 16.75
CA ILE A 148 3.49 -2.69 17.56
C ILE A 148 2.18 -3.46 17.36
N GLY A 149 1.03 -2.79 17.42
CA GLY A 149 -0.28 -3.41 17.23
C GLY A 149 -0.47 -3.95 15.82
N LYS A 150 -0.05 -3.21 14.77
CA LYS A 150 -0.09 -3.72 13.39
C LYS A 150 0.76 -4.96 13.20
N ARG A 151 1.96 -4.98 13.80
CA ARG A 151 2.84 -6.15 13.76
C ARG A 151 2.21 -7.36 14.43
N ALA A 152 1.57 -7.19 15.59
CA ALA A 152 0.85 -8.25 16.29
C ALA A 152 -0.32 -8.81 15.46
N MET A 153 -1.03 -7.95 14.73
CA MET A 153 -2.14 -8.35 13.85
C MET A 153 -1.68 -8.85 12.47
N GLY A 154 -0.39 -8.88 12.18
CA GLY A 154 0.14 -9.35 10.90
C GLY A 154 -0.26 -8.46 9.72
N ILE A 155 -0.36 -7.14 9.93
CA ILE A 155 -0.71 -6.17 8.90
C ILE A 155 0.37 -5.11 8.74
N SER A 156 0.44 -4.47 7.57
CA SER A 156 1.42 -3.43 7.26
C SER A 156 0.80 -2.28 6.48
N LEU A 157 1.20 -1.06 6.79
CA LEU A 157 0.87 0.17 6.09
C LEU A 157 1.90 0.44 5.00
N LEU A 158 1.45 0.49 3.75
CA LEU A 158 2.32 0.65 2.59
C LEU A 158 1.81 1.78 1.69
N ARG A 159 2.70 2.35 0.90
CA ARG A 159 2.35 3.26 -0.19
C ARG A 159 1.70 2.46 -1.32
N GLU A 160 0.59 2.94 -1.84
CA GLU A 160 -0.16 2.25 -2.88
C GLU A 160 0.63 2.10 -4.19
N ALA A 161 1.44 3.10 -4.54
CA ALA A 161 2.14 3.15 -5.82
C ALA A 161 3.27 2.12 -5.97
N ASP A 162 4.01 1.83 -4.88
CA ASP A 162 5.23 1.02 -4.93
C ASP A 162 5.32 -0.07 -3.85
N GLY A 163 4.31 -0.14 -2.96
CA GLY A 163 4.26 -1.11 -1.88
C GLY A 163 5.35 -0.97 -0.82
N ARG A 164 6.03 0.16 -0.76
CA ARG A 164 7.04 0.46 0.26
C ARG A 164 6.42 1.13 1.48
N PRO A 165 7.08 1.11 2.64
CA PRO A 165 6.68 1.93 3.78
C PRO A 165 6.57 3.41 3.40
N LEU A 166 5.62 4.13 4.01
CA LEU A 166 5.32 5.52 3.66
C LEU A 166 6.50 6.50 3.88
N GLY A 167 7.41 6.17 4.80
CA GLY A 167 8.36 7.10 5.38
C GLY A 167 7.75 7.88 6.55
N PHE A 168 8.62 8.39 7.44
CA PHE A 168 8.20 9.08 8.67
C PHE A 168 7.27 10.27 8.41
N GLY A 169 7.64 11.15 7.46
CA GLY A 169 6.86 12.35 7.15
C GLY A 169 5.45 12.06 6.67
N MET A 170 5.28 11.14 5.73
CA MET A 170 3.96 10.74 5.23
C MET A 170 3.15 9.96 6.27
N ALA A 171 3.79 9.15 7.12
CA ALA A 171 3.12 8.51 8.24
C ALA A 171 2.59 9.54 9.24
N PHE A 172 3.33 10.64 9.48
CA PHE A 172 2.89 11.75 10.30
C PHE A 172 1.71 12.49 9.66
N VAL A 173 1.81 12.87 8.38
CA VAL A 173 0.70 13.50 7.63
C VAL A 173 -0.55 12.63 7.68
N ARG A 174 -0.40 11.31 7.53
CA ARG A 174 -1.53 10.38 7.65
C ARG A 174 -2.17 10.38 9.05
N LYS A 175 -1.39 10.48 10.12
CA LYS A 175 -1.93 10.63 11.49
C LYS A 175 -2.77 11.90 11.63
N LEU A 176 -2.31 13.01 11.05
CA LEU A 176 -3.08 14.25 11.00
C LEU A 176 -4.34 14.10 10.12
N ALA A 177 -4.23 13.44 8.97
CA ALA A 177 -5.34 13.23 8.04
C ALA A 177 -6.48 12.38 8.64
N HIS A 178 -6.22 11.58 9.69
CA HIS A 178 -7.28 10.89 10.44
C HIS A 178 -8.28 11.85 11.13
N PHE A 179 -7.94 13.14 11.23
CA PHE A 179 -8.91 14.16 11.60
C PHE A 179 -10.11 14.19 10.63
N LEU A 180 -9.86 13.99 9.34
CA LEU A 180 -10.92 13.93 8.31
C LEU A 180 -11.85 12.74 8.54
N ASP A 181 -11.32 11.60 8.99
CA ASP A 181 -12.12 10.42 9.30
C ASP A 181 -13.10 10.68 10.46
N SER A 182 -12.72 11.55 11.40
CA SER A 182 -13.52 11.92 12.55
C SER A 182 -14.49 13.05 12.25
N LEU A 183 -14.11 14.01 11.39
CA LEU A 183 -14.93 15.18 11.03
C LEU A 183 -16.26 14.77 10.36
N ALA A 184 -16.24 13.73 9.54
CA ALA A 184 -17.42 13.17 8.87
C ALA A 184 -18.17 12.18 9.78
N CYS A 185 -18.47 12.56 11.02
CA CYS A 185 -19.19 11.71 11.99
C CYS A 185 -18.60 10.30 12.12
N TYR A 186 -17.26 10.17 12.10
CA TYR A 186 -16.52 8.92 12.16
C TYR A 186 -16.75 7.95 10.99
N ILE A 187 -17.48 8.36 9.94
CA ILE A 187 -17.73 7.53 8.76
C ILE A 187 -16.41 7.14 8.07
N GLY A 188 -15.41 8.03 8.06
CA GLY A 188 -14.11 7.73 7.49
C GLY A 188 -13.40 6.53 8.14
N TRP A 189 -13.59 6.31 9.45
CA TRP A 189 -13.08 5.15 10.16
C TRP A 189 -13.79 3.85 9.79
N LEU A 190 -15.07 3.93 9.40
CA LEU A 190 -15.89 2.79 8.98
C LEU A 190 -15.79 2.55 7.46
N TRP A 191 -15.29 3.54 6.70
CA TRP A 191 -15.21 3.47 5.24
C TRP A 191 -14.56 2.19 4.70
N PRO A 192 -13.51 1.62 5.33
CA PRO A 192 -12.90 0.38 4.89
C PRO A 192 -13.81 -0.85 4.86
N LEU A 193 -15.00 -0.79 5.46
CA LEU A 193 -15.96 -1.91 5.45
C LEU A 193 -16.49 -2.17 4.03
N TRP A 194 -16.71 -1.11 3.24
CA TRP A 194 -17.29 -1.16 1.89
C TRP A 194 -16.35 -0.68 0.78
N ASP A 195 -15.22 -0.06 1.11
CA ASP A 195 -14.22 0.35 0.13
C ASP A 195 -13.45 -0.84 -0.46
N ASP A 196 -13.24 -0.87 -1.77
CA ASP A 196 -12.59 -1.99 -2.46
C ASP A 196 -11.15 -2.21 -1.96
N LYS A 197 -10.41 -1.12 -1.72
CA LYS A 197 -9.03 -1.14 -1.20
C LYS A 197 -8.95 -1.11 0.32
N LYS A 198 -10.10 -1.15 1.00
CA LYS A 198 -10.21 -1.07 2.45
C LYS A 198 -9.52 0.17 3.05
N GLN A 199 -9.62 1.32 2.36
CA GLN A 199 -8.98 2.57 2.75
C GLN A 199 -9.91 3.44 3.60
N THR A 200 -9.35 4.13 4.62
CA THR A 200 -9.99 5.27 5.28
C THR A 200 -9.84 6.53 4.43
N PHE A 201 -10.45 7.64 4.81
CA PHE A 201 -10.22 8.92 4.12
C PHE A 201 -8.77 9.36 4.25
N ALA A 202 -8.16 9.20 5.43
CA ALA A 202 -6.73 9.45 5.63
C ALA A 202 -5.84 8.59 4.71
N ASP A 203 -6.19 7.31 4.51
CA ASP A 203 -5.48 6.44 3.58
C ASP A 203 -5.56 6.96 2.13
N LYS A 204 -6.75 7.40 1.70
CA LYS A 204 -6.95 7.94 0.35
C LYS A 204 -6.16 9.23 0.13
N VAL A 205 -6.18 10.15 1.09
CA VAL A 205 -5.40 11.40 1.02
C VAL A 205 -3.90 11.14 0.91
N CYS A 206 -3.40 10.11 1.62
CA CYS A 206 -1.98 9.76 1.65
C CYS A 206 -1.58 8.71 0.61
N SER A 207 -2.47 8.30 -0.30
CA SER A 207 -2.25 7.22 -1.28
C SER A 207 -1.61 5.99 -0.63
N SER A 208 -2.21 5.53 0.46
CA SER A 208 -1.70 4.43 1.29
C SER A 208 -2.73 3.31 1.41
N VAL A 209 -2.24 2.10 1.61
CA VAL A 209 -3.05 0.90 1.83
C VAL A 209 -2.53 0.13 3.03
N VAL A 210 -3.43 -0.57 3.72
CA VAL A 210 -3.04 -1.52 4.76
C VAL A 210 -3.27 -2.92 4.24
N VAL A 211 -2.21 -3.72 4.23
CA VAL A 211 -2.21 -5.08 3.69
C VAL A 211 -2.00 -6.11 4.80
N LYS A 212 -2.47 -7.35 4.57
CA LYS A 212 -2.24 -8.48 5.45
C LYS A 212 -0.94 -9.17 5.01
N ILE A 213 0.00 -9.37 5.95
CA ILE A 213 1.32 -9.98 5.70
C ILE A 213 1.53 -11.32 6.42
N LYS A 214 0.54 -11.74 7.20
CA LYS A 214 0.49 -13.06 7.86
C LYS A 214 -0.92 -13.64 7.78
#